data_71637f6487137aa6064e960d2661072c
#
_entry.id   71637f6487137aa6064e960d2661072c
#
_cell.length_a   1.000
_cell.length_b   1.000
_cell.length_c   1.000
_cell.angle_alpha   90.00
_cell.angle_beta   90.00
_cell.angle_gamma   90.00
#
_symmetry.space_group_name_H-M   'P 1'
#
loop_
_entity.id
_entity.type
_entity.pdbx_description
1 polymer ?
#
loop_
_entity_poly.entity_id
_entity_poly.type
_entity_poly.pdbx_seq_one_letter_code
_entity_poly.pdbx_strand_id
1 'polypeptide(L)'
;GNTTNMLLLDITPLSLGLETMGGLMDVLLPRNSKIPTKASRQYTTYKDGQGSMKIAVYQGERDLVKDNRRLAEFNLTGIPGMPAGLPKVEISFLINADGILVVTAKELRSGVEQSVEVKPQYGLTDEEVEKMLLDSMQHAKADMDIRALTEAKTEGEQLLTTTEKFVQKNFGELSKDEITTTSLA
;
A
#
# COMPACT_ATOMS: atom_id res chain seq x y z
N GLY A 1 25.55 23.44 11.60
CA GLY A 1 25.90 22.43 11.42
C GLY A 1 25.28 21.11 11.87
N ASN A 2 25.78 20.59 12.94
CA ASN A 2 25.39 19.25 13.38
C ASN A 2 23.91 19.17 13.75
N THR A 3 23.35 20.24 14.27
CA THR A 3 21.94 20.31 14.65
C THR A 3 21.03 20.10 13.44
N THR A 4 21.40 20.68 12.31
CA THR A 4 20.61 20.52 11.07
C THR A 4 20.59 19.06 10.60
N ASN A 5 21.72 18.37 10.66
CA ASN A 5 21.80 16.96 10.26
C ASN A 5 20.99 16.08 11.18
N MET A 6 21.00 16.36 12.48
CA MET A 6 20.17 15.62 13.44
C MET A 6 18.69 15.83 13.18
N LEU A 7 18.27 17.03 12.86
CA LEU A 7 16.87 17.32 12.54
C LEU A 7 16.40 16.58 11.30
N LEU A 8 17.27 16.44 10.29
CA LEU A 8 16.95 15.71 9.06
C LEU A 8 16.73 14.22 9.29
N LEU A 9 17.35 13.65 10.34
CA LEU A 9 17.19 12.25 10.69
C LEU A 9 15.94 11.98 11.55
N ASP A 10 15.31 13.04 12.05
CA ASP A 10 14.19 12.89 13.00
C ASP A 10 12.83 12.80 12.33
N ILE A 11 12.74 12.94 11.02
CA ILE A 11 11.49 12.87 10.29
C ILE A 11 11.66 12.10 8.97
N THR A 12 10.52 11.65 8.43
CA THR A 12 10.47 11.10 7.08
C THR A 12 10.39 12.25 6.08
N PRO A 13 11.32 12.35 5.10
CA PRO A 13 11.27 13.45 4.12
C PRO A 13 10.16 13.27 3.09
N LEU A 14 9.74 12.04 2.84
CA LEU A 14 8.68 11.69 1.90
C LEU A 14 7.80 10.61 2.52
N SER A 15 6.56 10.54 2.04
CA SER A 15 5.61 9.52 2.48
C SER A 15 6.06 8.12 2.08
N LEU A 16 5.74 7.15 2.92
CA LEU A 16 6.02 5.73 2.72
C LEU A 16 4.71 4.95 2.68
N GLY A 17 4.59 4.04 1.74
CA GLY A 17 3.36 3.29 1.60
C GLY A 17 3.48 2.09 0.66
N LEU A 18 2.33 1.54 0.30
CA LEU A 18 2.19 0.31 -0.48
C LEU A 18 1.45 0.55 -1.77
N GLU A 19 1.73 -0.30 -2.75
CA GLU A 19 0.89 -0.39 -3.95
C GLU A 19 -0.39 -1.16 -3.63
N THR A 20 -1.52 -0.58 -4.03
CA THR A 20 -2.83 -1.24 -3.97
C THR A 20 -3.38 -1.47 -5.38
N MET A 21 -4.53 -2.13 -5.49
CA MET A 21 -5.15 -2.39 -6.79
C MET A 21 -5.31 -1.12 -7.62
N GLY A 22 -4.98 -1.24 -8.91
CA GLY A 22 -5.03 -0.11 -9.82
C GLY A 22 -3.74 0.69 -9.87
N GLY A 23 -2.69 0.24 -9.18
CA GLY A 23 -1.41 0.94 -9.17
C GLY A 23 -1.40 2.20 -8.33
N LEU A 24 -2.31 2.30 -7.36
CA LEU A 24 -2.38 3.43 -6.43
C LEU A 24 -1.48 3.21 -5.24
N MET A 25 -0.97 4.30 -4.67
CA MET A 25 -0.19 4.26 -3.45
C MET A 25 -1.08 4.51 -2.24
N ASP A 26 -1.02 3.60 -1.28
CA ASP A 26 -1.68 3.74 0.01
C ASP A 26 -0.63 4.11 1.05
N VAL A 27 -0.74 5.32 1.62
CA VAL A 27 0.28 5.87 2.52
C VAL A 27 0.06 5.35 3.93
N LEU A 28 1.10 4.72 4.52
CA LEU A 28 1.09 4.29 5.91
C LEU A 28 1.82 5.28 6.82
N LEU A 29 2.97 5.80 6.37
CA LEU A 29 3.72 6.81 7.10
C LEU A 29 3.78 8.09 6.27
N PRO A 30 3.00 9.12 6.65
CA PRO A 30 3.01 10.38 5.90
C PRO A 30 4.35 11.10 5.98
N ARG A 31 4.61 11.95 5.00
CA ARG A 31 5.75 12.87 5.02
C ARG A 31 5.75 13.67 6.34
N ASN A 32 6.95 13.93 6.83
CA ASN A 32 7.17 14.67 8.08
C ASN A 32 6.72 13.91 9.35
N SER A 33 6.60 12.59 9.27
CA SER A 33 6.40 11.77 10.46
C SER A 33 7.67 11.74 11.29
N LYS A 34 7.53 11.91 12.58
CA LYS A 34 8.68 11.81 13.50
C LYS A 34 9.10 10.35 13.63
N ILE A 35 10.40 10.11 13.63
CA ILE A 35 10.96 8.77 13.80
C ILE A 35 11.68 8.68 15.14
N PRO A 36 11.69 7.52 15.81
CA PRO A 36 11.11 6.25 15.40
C PRO A 36 9.58 6.23 15.46
N THR A 37 8.94 5.48 14.58
CA THR A 37 7.49 5.37 14.56
C THR A 37 7.05 4.06 13.90
N LYS A 38 5.79 3.70 14.11
CA LYS A 38 5.19 2.51 13.53
C LYS A 38 3.77 2.81 13.09
N ALA A 39 3.38 2.29 11.94
CA ALA A 39 2.01 2.31 11.47
C ALA A 39 1.64 0.94 10.92
N SER A 40 0.40 0.53 11.11
CA SER A 40 -0.10 -0.76 10.65
C SER A 40 -1.45 -0.57 9.99
N ARG A 41 -1.75 -1.42 9.01
CA ARG A 41 -3.03 -1.43 8.34
C ARG A 41 -3.37 -2.84 7.90
N GLN A 42 -4.66 -3.19 7.89
CA GLN A 42 -5.10 -4.49 7.45
C GLN A 42 -5.54 -4.43 5.99
N TYR A 43 -5.16 -5.47 5.26
CA TYR A 43 -5.52 -5.67 3.86
C TYR A 43 -6.12 -7.05 3.69
N THR A 44 -6.72 -7.30 2.54
CA THR A 44 -7.35 -8.57 2.25
C THR A 44 -7.05 -9.01 0.82
N THR A 45 -7.43 -10.24 0.50
CA THR A 45 -7.32 -10.77 -0.85
C THR A 45 -8.48 -10.28 -1.72
N TYR A 46 -8.28 -10.25 -3.03
CA TYR A 46 -9.31 -9.84 -3.98
C TYR A 46 -9.78 -10.97 -4.90
N LYS A 47 -9.12 -12.13 -4.85
CA LYS A 47 -9.52 -13.33 -5.59
C LYS A 47 -9.81 -14.47 -4.63
N ASP A 48 -10.84 -15.27 -4.97
CA ASP A 48 -11.12 -16.49 -4.24
C ASP A 48 -9.94 -17.46 -4.35
N GLY A 49 -9.54 -18.04 -3.24
CA GLY A 49 -8.45 -19.00 -3.22
C GLY A 49 -7.05 -18.39 -3.38
N GLN A 50 -6.93 -17.06 -3.31
CA GLN A 50 -5.63 -16.40 -3.44
C GLN A 50 -4.68 -16.86 -2.33
N GLY A 51 -3.57 -17.47 -2.74
CA GLY A 51 -2.59 -18.05 -1.81
C GLY A 51 -1.36 -17.21 -1.58
N SER A 52 -1.22 -16.09 -2.28
CA SER A 52 -0.09 -15.19 -2.13
C SER A 52 -0.52 -13.74 -2.34
N MET A 53 0.28 -12.83 -1.79
CA MET A 53 0.02 -11.40 -1.89
C MET A 53 1.34 -10.69 -2.15
N LYS A 54 1.38 -9.91 -3.22
CA LYS A 54 2.54 -9.07 -3.53
C LYS A 54 2.51 -7.81 -2.67
N ILE A 55 3.60 -7.55 -1.97
CA ILE A 55 3.77 -6.33 -1.19
C ILE A 55 4.88 -5.50 -1.85
N ALA A 56 4.52 -4.37 -2.42
CA ALA A 56 5.45 -3.45 -3.06
C ALA A 56 5.47 -2.13 -2.28
N VAL A 57 6.65 -1.73 -1.83
CA VAL A 57 6.86 -0.59 -0.93
C VAL A 57 7.38 0.59 -1.75
N TYR A 58 6.74 1.74 -1.57
CA TYR A 58 7.03 2.95 -2.33
C TYR A 58 7.26 4.15 -1.42
N GLN A 59 7.99 5.11 -1.98
CA GLN A 59 8.27 6.40 -1.33
C GLN A 59 7.92 7.52 -2.30
N GLY A 60 7.15 8.50 -1.85
CA GLY A 60 6.79 9.66 -2.66
C GLY A 60 5.42 10.23 -2.33
N GLU A 61 5.05 11.27 -3.06
CA GLU A 61 3.83 12.03 -2.82
C GLU A 61 2.81 11.94 -3.96
N ARG A 62 3.08 11.13 -4.98
CA ARG A 62 2.16 10.96 -6.11
C ARG A 62 1.16 9.86 -5.83
N ASP A 63 -0.02 9.94 -6.42
CA ASP A 63 -1.08 8.96 -6.21
C ASP A 63 -0.83 7.63 -6.91
N LEU A 64 -0.21 7.66 -8.10
CA LEU A 64 0.16 6.45 -8.81
C LEU A 64 1.58 6.03 -8.43
N VAL A 65 1.75 4.73 -8.16
CA VAL A 65 3.07 4.21 -7.76
C VAL A 65 4.12 4.38 -8.85
N LYS A 66 3.72 4.39 -10.13
CA LYS A 66 4.66 4.59 -11.24
C LYS A 66 5.39 5.92 -11.17
N ASP A 67 4.82 6.91 -10.48
CA ASP A 67 5.38 8.24 -10.32
C ASP A 67 6.15 8.39 -8.99
N ASN A 68 6.21 7.32 -8.21
CA ASN A 68 6.92 7.26 -6.94
C ASN A 68 8.13 6.32 -7.04
N ARG A 69 8.95 6.34 -6.02
CA ARG A 69 10.18 5.53 -5.97
C ARG A 69 9.88 4.18 -5.31
N ARG A 70 10.13 3.07 -6.02
CA ARG A 70 9.98 1.74 -5.42
C ARG A 70 11.19 1.43 -4.55
N LEU A 71 10.94 1.05 -3.31
CA LEU A 71 11.99 0.72 -2.34
C LEU A 71 12.22 -0.78 -2.25
N ALA A 72 11.15 -1.57 -2.28
CA ALA A 72 11.25 -3.01 -2.12
C ALA A 72 9.98 -3.69 -2.64
N GLU A 73 10.09 -4.98 -2.90
CA GLU A 73 8.95 -5.82 -3.28
C GLU A 73 9.20 -7.22 -2.74
N PHE A 74 8.17 -7.82 -2.15
CA PHE A 74 8.22 -9.19 -1.69
C PHE A 74 6.84 -9.83 -1.75
N ASN A 75 6.78 -11.15 -1.66
CA ASN A 75 5.52 -11.88 -1.68
C ASN A 75 5.29 -12.58 -0.35
N LEU A 76 4.10 -12.41 0.19
CA LEU A 76 3.62 -13.23 1.30
C LEU A 76 2.93 -14.44 0.69
N THR A 77 3.47 -15.63 0.94
CA THR A 77 2.93 -16.89 0.42
C THR A 77 2.33 -17.70 1.57
N GLY A 78 1.57 -18.74 1.23
CA GLY A 78 0.97 -19.60 2.24
C GLY A 78 -0.30 -19.03 2.86
N ILE A 79 -0.94 -18.08 2.21
CA ILE A 79 -2.24 -17.57 2.64
C ILE A 79 -3.27 -18.69 2.43
N PRO A 80 -4.10 -19.01 3.46
CA PRO A 80 -5.13 -20.03 3.28
C PRO A 80 -6.08 -19.71 2.14
N GLY A 81 -6.41 -20.71 1.34
CA GLY A 81 -7.35 -20.58 0.21
C GLY A 81 -8.76 -20.35 0.70
N MET A 82 -9.16 -19.10 0.81
CA MET A 82 -10.46 -18.67 1.28
C MET A 82 -11.13 -17.74 0.26
N PRO A 83 -12.44 -17.51 0.36
CA PRO A 83 -13.10 -16.52 -0.47
C PRO A 83 -12.44 -15.13 -0.35
N ALA A 84 -12.47 -14.38 -1.43
CA ALA A 84 -11.91 -13.03 -1.47
C ALA A 84 -12.50 -12.17 -0.33
N GLY A 85 -11.66 -11.37 0.29
CA GLY A 85 -12.05 -10.50 1.39
C GLY A 85 -12.04 -11.15 2.76
N LEU A 86 -11.91 -12.47 2.84
CA LEU A 86 -11.92 -13.19 4.12
C LEU A 86 -10.55 -13.21 4.81
N PRO A 87 -9.43 -13.51 4.12
CA PRO A 87 -8.11 -13.42 4.76
C PRO A 87 -7.81 -11.99 5.18
N LYS A 88 -7.20 -11.84 6.37
CA LYS A 88 -6.76 -10.54 6.87
C LYS A 88 -5.24 -10.55 6.98
N VAL A 89 -4.60 -9.63 6.28
CA VAL A 89 -3.15 -9.47 6.30
C VAL A 89 -2.83 -8.13 6.95
N GLU A 90 -2.14 -8.18 8.08
CA GLU A 90 -1.67 -6.96 8.73
C GLU A 90 -0.31 -6.61 8.18
N ILE A 91 -0.18 -5.39 7.65
CA ILE A 91 1.08 -4.88 7.15
C ILE A 91 1.52 -3.75 8.06
N SER A 92 2.73 -3.88 8.60
CA SER A 92 3.32 -2.92 9.53
C SER A 92 4.53 -2.25 8.90
N PHE A 93 4.60 -0.94 9.06
CA PHE A 93 5.77 -0.14 8.70
C PHE A 93 6.38 0.35 10.01
N LEU A 94 7.55 -0.15 10.35
CA LEU A 94 8.32 0.30 11.51
C LEU A 94 9.60 0.96 11.02
N ILE A 95 9.78 2.23 11.33
CA ILE A 95 11.02 2.94 11.03
C ILE A 95 11.71 3.29 12.36
N ASN A 96 12.99 2.94 12.48
CA ASN A 96 13.75 3.17 13.70
C ASN A 96 14.47 4.52 13.68
N ALA A 97 15.15 4.86 14.77
CA ALA A 97 15.87 6.12 14.88
C ALA A 97 17.01 6.27 13.86
N ASP A 98 17.51 5.18 13.33
CA ASP A 98 18.56 5.18 12.29
C ASP A 98 17.98 5.33 10.89
N GLY A 99 16.67 5.43 10.75
CA GLY A 99 16.02 5.56 9.45
C GLY A 99 15.85 4.25 8.70
N ILE A 100 15.99 3.11 9.36
CA ILE A 100 15.77 1.80 8.75
C ILE A 100 14.28 1.47 8.84
N LEU A 101 13.68 1.18 7.68
CA LEU A 101 12.28 0.78 7.59
C LEU A 101 12.19 -0.73 7.51
N VAL A 102 11.41 -1.31 8.42
CA VAL A 102 11.06 -2.73 8.39
C VAL A 102 9.59 -2.84 8.02
N VAL A 103 9.31 -3.54 6.94
CA VAL A 103 7.94 -3.80 6.47
C VAL A 103 7.66 -5.27 6.73
N THR A 104 6.62 -5.54 7.52
CA THR A 104 6.21 -6.89 7.89
C THR A 104 4.79 -7.13 7.43
N ALA A 105 4.54 -8.25 6.78
CA ALA A 105 3.21 -8.70 6.38
C ALA A 105 2.90 -10.01 7.08
N LYS A 106 1.75 -10.08 7.75
CA LYS A 106 1.33 -11.26 8.51
C LYS A 106 -0.13 -11.57 8.24
N GLU A 107 -0.40 -12.79 7.78
CA GLU A 107 -1.77 -13.28 7.67
C GLU A 107 -2.23 -13.73 9.06
N LEU A 108 -3.34 -13.14 9.55
CA LEU A 108 -3.70 -13.23 10.97
C LEU A 108 -4.26 -14.59 11.38
N ARG A 109 -4.81 -15.35 10.43
CA ARG A 109 -5.39 -16.66 10.76
C ARG A 109 -4.36 -17.77 10.81
N SER A 110 -3.50 -17.84 9.80
CA SER A 110 -2.46 -18.87 9.70
C SER A 110 -1.18 -18.51 10.44
N GLY A 111 -0.93 -17.19 10.60
CA GLY A 111 0.30 -16.70 11.20
C GLY A 111 1.48 -16.66 10.25
N VAL A 112 1.29 -16.96 8.96
CA VAL A 112 2.39 -16.81 7.98
C VAL A 112 2.82 -15.36 7.92
N GLU A 113 4.13 -15.14 7.88
CA GLU A 113 4.71 -13.82 7.99
C GLU A 113 5.93 -13.71 7.09
N GLN A 114 6.14 -12.52 6.55
CA GLN A 114 7.33 -12.19 5.77
C GLN A 114 7.66 -10.73 6.02
N SER A 115 8.96 -10.40 5.97
CA SER A 115 9.40 -9.03 6.20
C SER A 115 10.58 -8.65 5.31
N VAL A 116 10.80 -7.36 5.15
CA VAL A 116 11.92 -6.80 4.42
C VAL A 116 12.41 -5.55 5.15
N GLU A 117 13.72 -5.31 5.09
CA GLU A 117 14.35 -4.10 5.63
C GLU A 117 14.89 -3.27 4.48
N VAL A 118 14.63 -1.97 4.53
CA VAL A 118 15.17 -1.02 3.55
C VAL A 118 15.58 0.26 4.24
N LYS A 119 16.45 1.03 3.60
CA LYS A 119 16.79 2.39 4.03
C LYS A 119 16.20 3.37 3.01
N PRO A 120 15.05 3.99 3.33
CA PRO A 120 14.36 4.86 2.36
C PRO A 120 15.18 6.04 1.89
N GLN A 121 16.11 6.53 2.71
CA GLN A 121 16.95 7.67 2.34
C GLN A 121 18.21 7.27 1.58
N TYR A 122 18.50 6.00 1.45
CA TYR A 122 19.68 5.56 0.71
C TYR A 122 19.53 5.91 -0.77
N GLY A 123 20.50 6.64 -1.30
CA GLY A 123 20.46 7.09 -2.70
C GLY A 123 19.51 8.24 -2.97
N LEU A 124 18.86 8.79 -1.95
CA LEU A 124 17.92 9.90 -2.09
C LEU A 124 18.67 11.21 -1.79
N THR A 125 18.69 12.13 -2.76
CA THR A 125 19.31 13.44 -2.59
C THR A 125 18.28 14.50 -2.19
N ASP A 126 18.75 15.60 -1.62
CA ASP A 126 17.87 16.72 -1.28
C ASP A 126 17.19 17.29 -2.52
N GLU A 127 17.88 17.32 -3.65
CA GLU A 127 17.33 17.79 -4.92
C GLU A 127 16.21 16.88 -5.41
N GLU A 128 16.36 15.56 -5.23
CA GLU A 128 15.32 14.61 -5.59
C GLU A 128 14.07 14.76 -4.72
N VAL A 129 14.26 14.98 -3.43
CA VAL A 129 13.14 15.23 -2.50
C VAL A 129 12.39 16.48 -2.93
N GLU A 130 13.13 17.56 -3.18
CA GLU A 130 12.55 18.83 -3.60
C GLU A 130 11.78 18.68 -4.92
N LYS A 131 12.37 17.98 -5.88
CA LYS A 131 11.71 17.71 -7.17
C LYS A 131 10.43 16.91 -6.99
N MET A 132 10.45 15.86 -6.18
CA MET A 132 9.27 15.05 -5.95
C MET A 132 8.16 15.84 -5.28
N LEU A 133 8.49 16.74 -4.37
CA LEU A 133 7.52 17.61 -3.73
C LEU A 133 6.92 18.61 -4.72
N LEU A 134 7.74 19.21 -5.56
CA LEU A 134 7.27 20.13 -6.58
C LEU A 134 6.38 19.43 -7.60
N ASP A 135 6.77 18.25 -8.05
CA ASP A 135 5.98 17.46 -8.99
C ASP A 135 4.61 17.12 -8.41
N SER A 136 4.55 16.77 -7.13
CA SER A 136 3.28 16.46 -6.47
C SER A 136 2.36 17.67 -6.40
N MET A 137 2.92 18.84 -6.15
CA MET A 137 2.15 20.09 -6.12
C MET A 137 1.60 20.46 -7.50
N GLN A 138 2.43 20.30 -8.54
CA GLN A 138 2.04 20.61 -9.91
C GLN A 138 0.96 19.68 -10.45
N HIS A 139 0.92 18.43 -9.96
CA HIS A 139 0.00 17.41 -10.46
C HIS A 139 -1.11 17.07 -9.46
N ALA A 140 -1.27 17.82 -8.39
CA ALA A 140 -2.19 17.50 -7.31
C ALA A 140 -3.62 17.26 -7.80
N LYS A 141 -4.14 18.12 -8.66
CA LYS A 141 -5.50 17.96 -9.19
C LYS A 141 -5.59 16.76 -10.13
N ALA A 142 -4.64 16.62 -11.04
CA ALA A 142 -4.61 15.49 -11.97
C ALA A 142 -4.50 14.16 -11.22
N ASP A 143 -3.71 14.09 -10.18
CA ASP A 143 -3.56 12.91 -9.35
C ASP A 143 -4.85 12.58 -8.61
N MET A 144 -5.56 13.58 -8.09
CA MET A 144 -6.86 13.37 -7.46
C MET A 144 -7.87 12.80 -8.46
N ASP A 145 -7.92 13.34 -9.67
CA ASP A 145 -8.81 12.87 -10.71
C ASP A 145 -8.47 11.45 -11.13
N ILE A 146 -7.19 11.14 -11.28
CA ILE A 146 -6.71 9.80 -11.63
C ILE A 146 -7.05 8.81 -10.53
N ARG A 147 -6.87 9.18 -9.26
CA ARG A 147 -7.20 8.33 -8.13
C ARG A 147 -8.69 8.02 -8.11
N ALA A 148 -9.53 9.02 -8.23
CA ALA A 148 -10.98 8.85 -8.24
C ALA A 148 -11.43 7.93 -9.37
N LEU A 149 -10.90 8.13 -10.59
CA LEU A 149 -11.21 7.29 -11.73
C LEU A 149 -10.74 5.86 -11.53
N THR A 150 -9.52 5.67 -11.04
CA THR A 150 -8.93 4.35 -10.82
C THR A 150 -9.70 3.58 -9.77
N GLU A 151 -10.05 4.23 -8.65
CA GLU A 151 -10.83 3.60 -7.60
C GLU A 151 -12.21 3.20 -8.09
N ALA A 152 -12.90 4.08 -8.81
CA ALA A 152 -14.21 3.79 -9.37
C ALA A 152 -14.16 2.61 -10.35
N LYS A 153 -13.15 2.55 -11.21
CA LYS A 153 -12.97 1.46 -12.15
C LYS A 153 -12.70 0.14 -11.43
N THR A 154 -11.83 0.15 -10.43
CA THR A 154 -11.49 -1.04 -9.66
C THR A 154 -12.70 -1.57 -8.91
N GLU A 155 -13.46 -0.70 -8.26
CA GLU A 155 -14.70 -1.08 -7.58
C GLU A 155 -15.73 -1.65 -8.54
N GLY A 156 -15.89 -1.03 -9.70
CA GLY A 156 -16.79 -1.52 -10.73
C GLY A 156 -16.42 -2.91 -11.24
N GLU A 157 -15.14 -3.16 -11.46
CA GLU A 157 -14.65 -4.47 -11.89
C GLU A 157 -14.89 -5.54 -10.81
N GLN A 158 -14.63 -5.22 -9.55
CA GLN A 158 -14.87 -6.13 -8.43
C GLN A 158 -16.35 -6.44 -8.27
N LEU A 159 -17.20 -5.44 -8.37
CA LEU A 159 -18.64 -5.59 -8.25
C LEU A 159 -19.19 -6.48 -9.37
N LEU A 160 -18.77 -6.25 -10.59
CA LEU A 160 -19.16 -7.06 -11.74
C LEU A 160 -18.79 -8.52 -11.53
N THR A 161 -17.57 -8.80 -11.15
CA THR A 161 -17.09 -10.16 -10.91
C THR A 161 -17.89 -10.86 -9.82
N THR A 162 -18.16 -10.15 -8.73
CA THR A 162 -18.95 -10.68 -7.62
C THR A 162 -20.38 -10.99 -8.06
N THR A 163 -21.00 -10.09 -8.83
CA THR A 163 -22.35 -10.27 -9.34
C THR A 163 -22.43 -11.46 -10.29
N GLU A 164 -21.49 -11.60 -11.21
CA GLU A 164 -21.44 -12.72 -12.14
C GLU A 164 -21.33 -14.05 -11.40
N LYS A 165 -20.44 -14.16 -10.44
CA LYS A 165 -20.27 -15.37 -9.64
C LYS A 165 -21.54 -15.72 -8.87
N PHE A 166 -22.20 -14.72 -8.32
CA PHE A 166 -23.43 -14.91 -7.57
C PHE A 166 -24.55 -15.43 -8.47
N VAL A 167 -24.73 -14.84 -9.63
CA VAL A 167 -25.73 -15.27 -10.61
C VAL A 167 -25.47 -16.70 -11.06
N GLN A 168 -24.22 -17.05 -11.35
CA GLN A 168 -23.87 -18.42 -11.73
C GLN A 168 -24.16 -19.44 -10.64
N LYS A 169 -24.00 -19.05 -9.38
CA LYS A 169 -24.15 -19.96 -8.25
C LYS A 169 -25.59 -20.11 -7.77
N ASN A 170 -26.35 -19.03 -7.72
CA ASN A 170 -27.63 -18.97 -7.02
C ASN A 170 -28.83 -18.60 -7.88
N PHE A 171 -28.69 -18.53 -9.15
CA PHE A 171 -29.77 -18.43 -10.11
C PHE A 171 -30.94 -17.52 -9.69
N GLY A 172 -30.76 -16.21 -9.78
CA GLY A 172 -31.81 -15.24 -9.55
C GLY A 172 -31.92 -14.68 -8.16
N GLU A 173 -31.14 -15.15 -7.22
CA GLU A 173 -31.01 -14.50 -5.93
C GLU A 173 -29.82 -13.55 -5.97
N LEU A 174 -30.04 -12.31 -5.61
CA LEU A 174 -28.98 -11.32 -5.55
C LEU A 174 -28.75 -10.93 -4.11
N SER A 175 -27.56 -11.17 -3.62
CA SER A 175 -27.13 -10.61 -2.37
C SER A 175 -26.74 -9.16 -2.58
N LYS A 176 -27.10 -8.32 -1.63
CA LYS A 176 -26.69 -6.93 -1.65
C LYS A 176 -25.49 -6.67 -0.75
N ASP A 177 -24.94 -7.72 -0.20
CA ASP A 177 -23.78 -7.60 0.67
C ASP A 177 -22.52 -7.51 -0.17
N GLU A 178 -22.32 -6.35 -0.74
CA GLU A 178 -21.16 -6.07 -1.54
C GLU A 178 -19.95 -5.86 -0.66
N ILE A 179 -18.87 -6.40 -1.13
CA ILE A 179 -17.61 -6.26 -0.44
C ILE A 179 -16.92 -5.01 -0.95
N THR A 180 -16.81 -4.03 -0.07
CA THR A 180 -16.12 -2.78 -0.37
C THR A 180 -14.80 -2.71 0.37
N THR A 181 -14.04 -3.78 0.32
CA THR A 181 -12.80 -3.90 1.06
C THR A 181 -11.61 -3.52 0.18
N THR A 182 -10.64 -2.78 0.74
CA THR A 182 -9.39 -2.50 0.05
C THR A 182 -8.61 -3.79 -0.16
N SER A 183 -8.16 -4.02 -1.38
CA SER A 183 -7.47 -5.25 -1.74
C SER A 183 -6.09 -4.97 -2.33
N LEU A 184 -5.16 -5.88 -2.09
CA LEU A 184 -3.83 -5.87 -2.69
C LEU A 184 -3.78 -6.85 -3.86
N ALA A 185 -3.11 -6.44 -4.92
CA ALA A 185 -2.94 -7.25 -6.12
C ALA A 185 -2.02 -8.45 -5.90
#